data_11f96bd80716d0bd861f4718f264d432
#
_entry.id   11f96bd80716d0bd861f4718f264d432
#
_cell.length_a   1.000
_cell.length_b   1.000
_cell.length_c   1.000
_cell.angle_alpha   90.00
_cell.angle_beta   90.00
_cell.angle_gamma   90.00
#
_symmetry.space_group_name_H-M   'P 1'
#
loop_
_entity.id
_entity.type
_entity.pdbx_description
1 polymer ?
#
loop_
_entity_poly.entity_id
_entity_poly.type
_entity_poly.pdbx_seq_one_letter_code
_entity_poly.pdbx_strand_id
1 'polypeptide(L)'
;MFFIEKTKEFDKWLKKLNDTQAKAKILFRIQKLEKDEHFGDCKPVGDGISELRINFAKGYRVYFKEKDGKIIILLIGGDKSTQIKDIEKAKEIWKKLNK
;
A
#
# COMPACT_ATOMS: atom_id res chain seq x y z
N MET A 1 3.86 16.71 5.18
CA MET A 1 2.63 15.91 5.05
C MET A 1 2.44 15.46 3.62
N PHE A 2 2.16 14.17 3.44
CA PHE A 2 1.87 13.61 2.12
C PHE A 2 0.37 13.70 1.82
N PHE A 3 0.04 13.86 0.55
CA PHE A 3 -1.32 13.66 0.07
C PHE A 3 -1.49 12.19 -0.29
N ILE A 4 -2.52 11.55 0.24
CA ILE A 4 -2.76 10.13 0.00
C ILE A 4 -3.84 9.98 -1.08
N GLU A 5 -3.49 9.27 -2.16
CA GLU A 5 -4.44 8.89 -3.21
C GLU A 5 -4.63 7.39 -3.15
N LYS A 6 -5.83 6.94 -3.44
CA LYS A 6 -6.18 5.52 -3.40
C LYS A 6 -6.76 5.10 -4.74
N THR A 7 -6.27 3.98 -5.26
CA THR A 7 -6.85 3.40 -6.47
C THR A 7 -8.15 2.68 -6.13
N LYS A 8 -8.94 2.40 -7.15
CA LYS A 8 -10.14 1.56 -7.00
C LYS A 8 -9.77 0.17 -6.49
N GLU A 9 -8.65 -0.36 -6.98
CA GLU A 9 -8.16 -1.67 -6.58
C GLU A 9 -7.83 -1.72 -5.09
N PHE A 10 -7.14 -0.68 -4.60
CA PHE A 10 -6.81 -0.60 -3.18
C PHE A 10 -8.09 -0.50 -2.32
N ASP A 11 -9.00 0.38 -2.69
CA ASP A 11 -10.26 0.58 -1.94
C ASP A 11 -11.07 -0.71 -1.90
N LYS A 12 -11.15 -1.42 -3.01
CA LYS A 12 -11.88 -2.68 -3.10
C LYS A 12 -11.25 -3.74 -2.19
N TRP A 13 -9.93 -3.84 -2.22
CA TRP A 13 -9.21 -4.79 -1.37
C TRP A 13 -9.46 -4.50 0.11
N LEU A 14 -9.31 -3.25 0.52
CA LEU A 14 -9.49 -2.85 1.91
C LEU A 14 -10.93 -3.09 2.38
N LYS A 15 -11.89 -2.80 1.53
CA LYS A 15 -13.31 -2.98 1.83
C LYS A 15 -13.68 -4.44 2.05
N LYS A 16 -13.04 -5.34 1.30
CA LYS A 16 -13.30 -6.79 1.39
C LYS A 16 -12.59 -7.45 2.56
N LEU A 17 -11.70 -6.76 3.21
CA LEU A 17 -10.93 -7.30 4.32
C LEU A 17 -11.85 -7.51 5.53
N ASN A 18 -11.98 -8.77 5.96
CA ASN A 18 -12.88 -9.13 7.05
C ASN A 18 -12.29 -8.91 8.45
N ASP A 19 -10.98 -8.92 8.56
CA ASP A 19 -10.28 -8.75 9.84
C ASP A 19 -10.27 -7.28 10.23
N THR A 20 -11.14 -6.91 11.18
CA THR A 20 -11.29 -5.52 11.62
C THR A 20 -10.04 -4.99 12.31
N GLN A 21 -9.32 -5.83 13.04
CA GLN A 21 -8.08 -5.43 13.70
C GLN A 21 -6.98 -5.15 12.66
N ALA A 22 -6.89 -6.01 11.65
CA ALA A 22 -5.94 -5.82 10.56
C ALA A 22 -6.24 -4.51 9.82
N LYS A 23 -7.52 -4.27 9.53
CA LYS A 23 -7.94 -3.04 8.85
C LYS A 23 -7.53 -1.81 9.65
N ALA A 24 -7.74 -1.83 10.96
CA ALA A 24 -7.36 -0.71 11.83
C ALA A 24 -5.85 -0.48 11.81
N LYS A 25 -5.06 -1.55 11.84
CA LYS A 25 -3.60 -1.45 11.83
C LYS A 25 -3.09 -0.92 10.48
N ILE A 26 -3.71 -1.33 9.39
CA ILE A 26 -3.39 -0.83 8.05
C ILE A 26 -3.67 0.66 7.97
N LEU A 27 -4.85 1.08 8.39
CA LEU A 27 -5.24 2.49 8.39
C LEU A 27 -4.34 3.33 9.28
N PHE A 28 -3.94 2.81 10.42
CA PHE A 28 -3.01 3.50 11.32
C PHE A 28 -1.66 3.75 10.65
N ARG A 29 -1.13 2.75 9.95
CA ARG A 29 0.14 2.88 9.23
C ARG A 29 0.04 3.92 8.11
N ILE A 30 -1.08 3.92 7.39
CA ILE A 30 -1.32 4.91 6.33
C ILE A 30 -1.41 6.32 6.94
N GLN A 31 -2.08 6.46 8.06
CA GLN A 31 -2.21 7.73 8.76
C GLN A 31 -0.86 8.26 9.23
N LYS A 32 0.00 7.40 9.75
CA LYS A 32 1.36 7.75 10.14
C LYS A 32 2.17 8.25 8.95
N LEU A 33 2.02 7.60 7.81
CA LEU A 33 2.67 7.99 6.59
C LEU A 33 2.19 9.36 6.14
N GLU A 34 0.88 9.58 6.17
CA GLU A 34 0.26 10.83 5.75
C GLU A 34 0.70 12.02 6.62
N LYS A 35 0.56 11.89 7.93
CA LYS A 35 0.78 13.00 8.86
C LYS A 35 2.23 13.22 9.24
N ASP A 36 2.94 12.14 9.53
CA ASP A 36 4.29 12.21 10.10
C ASP A 36 5.37 11.88 9.08
N GLU A 37 4.99 11.53 7.86
CA GLU A 37 5.91 11.07 6.82
C GLU A 37 6.78 9.91 7.31
N HIS A 38 6.22 9.09 8.18
CA HIS A 38 6.91 7.96 8.79
C HIS A 38 6.55 6.68 8.04
N PHE A 39 7.53 6.13 7.33
CA PHE A 39 7.34 4.94 6.51
C PHE A 39 7.33 3.65 7.33
N GLY A 40 8.06 3.62 8.45
CA GLY A 40 8.14 2.41 9.25
C GLY A 40 8.76 1.27 8.47
N ASP A 41 8.22 0.06 8.65
CA ASP A 41 8.70 -1.15 7.96
C ASP A 41 8.27 -1.10 6.51
N CYS A 42 9.19 -0.70 5.64
CA CYS A 42 8.94 -0.42 4.23
C CYS A 42 10.12 -0.90 3.40
N LYS A 43 9.84 -1.45 2.22
CA LYS A 43 10.86 -2.03 1.36
C LYS A 43 10.55 -1.76 -0.12
N PRO A 44 11.54 -1.35 -0.92
CA PRO A 44 11.32 -1.20 -2.36
C PRO A 44 11.16 -2.57 -3.01
N VAL A 45 10.26 -2.65 -4.01
CA VAL A 45 9.98 -3.90 -4.72
C VAL A 45 10.20 -3.77 -6.24
N GLY A 46 10.77 -2.67 -6.68
CA GLY A 46 11.08 -2.44 -8.10
C GLY A 46 10.13 -1.45 -8.73
N ASP A 47 10.55 -0.88 -9.86
CA ASP A 47 9.79 0.12 -10.64
C ASP A 47 9.38 1.34 -9.83
N GLY A 48 10.13 1.66 -8.78
CA GLY A 48 9.82 2.79 -7.91
C GLY A 48 8.66 2.54 -6.98
N ILE A 49 8.19 1.32 -6.88
CA ILE A 49 7.09 0.92 -5.99
C ILE A 49 7.68 0.37 -4.70
N SER A 50 7.05 0.68 -3.59
CA SER A 50 7.45 0.21 -2.27
C SER A 50 6.33 -0.58 -1.61
N GLU A 51 6.75 -1.45 -0.71
CA GLU A 51 5.87 -2.33 0.05
C GLU A 51 5.86 -1.85 1.50
N LEU A 52 4.71 -1.42 1.98
CA LEU A 52 4.49 -1.09 3.38
C LEU A 52 4.07 -2.37 4.08
N ARG A 53 4.83 -2.80 5.08
CA ARG A 53 4.63 -4.10 5.73
C ARG A 53 3.98 -3.92 7.09
N ILE A 54 2.88 -4.62 7.27
CA ILE A 54 2.14 -4.62 8.53
C ILE A 54 2.27 -6.01 9.15
N ASN A 55 3.11 -6.14 10.17
CA ASN A 55 3.43 -7.40 10.82
C ASN A 55 2.34 -7.79 11.81
N PHE A 56 1.22 -8.23 11.26
CA PHE A 56 0.07 -8.66 12.05
C PHE A 56 -0.63 -9.79 11.31
N ALA A 57 -1.01 -10.85 12.02
CA ALA A 57 -1.73 -12.00 11.48
C ALA A 57 -1.07 -12.55 10.21
N LYS A 58 -1.70 -12.44 9.06
CA LYS A 58 -1.22 -12.98 7.78
C LYS A 58 -0.05 -12.22 7.19
N GLY A 59 0.40 -11.15 7.84
CA GLY A 59 1.46 -10.30 7.30
C GLY A 59 0.97 -9.46 6.14
N TYR A 60 0.16 -8.45 6.45
CA TYR A 60 -0.45 -7.61 5.42
C TYR A 60 0.55 -6.68 4.76
N ARG A 61 0.30 -6.34 3.52
CA ARG A 61 1.15 -5.49 2.69
C ARG A 61 0.31 -4.44 1.98
N VAL A 62 0.83 -3.22 1.86
CA VAL A 62 0.23 -2.17 1.04
C VAL A 62 1.31 -1.69 0.08
N TYR A 63 1.03 -1.75 -1.22
CA TYR A 63 1.98 -1.34 -2.26
C TYR A 63 1.67 0.07 -2.69
N PHE A 64 2.68 0.93 -2.72
CA PHE A 64 2.48 2.32 -3.02
C PHE A 64 3.60 2.92 -3.87
N LYS A 65 3.29 4.04 -4.49
CA LYS A 65 4.24 4.82 -5.28
C LYS A 65 4.26 6.24 -4.73
N GLU A 66 5.45 6.75 -4.46
CA GLU A 66 5.62 8.15 -4.08
C GLU A 66 5.83 8.97 -5.35
N LYS A 67 5.10 10.06 -5.49
CA LYS A 67 5.14 10.92 -6.66
C LYS A 67 5.49 12.33 -6.24
N ASP A 68 6.55 12.89 -6.86
CA ASP A 68 6.98 14.29 -6.66
C ASP A 68 7.31 14.64 -5.20
N GLY A 69 7.61 13.63 -4.38
CA GLY A 69 7.91 13.85 -2.96
C GLY A 69 6.74 14.35 -2.12
N LYS A 70 5.53 14.37 -2.69
CA LYS A 70 4.34 14.94 -2.04
C LYS A 70 3.15 14.01 -2.00
N ILE A 71 3.03 13.12 -2.96
CA ILE A 71 1.85 12.27 -3.13
C ILE A 71 2.23 10.81 -2.92
N ILE A 72 1.43 10.10 -2.14
CA ILE A 72 1.55 8.66 -1.98
C ILE A 72 0.31 8.04 -2.64
N ILE A 73 0.53 7.22 -3.66
CA ILE A 73 -0.55 6.54 -4.36
C ILE A 73 -0.59 5.10 -3.87
N LEU A 74 -1.65 4.74 -3.16
CA LEU A 74 -1.87 3.38 -2.67
C LEU A 74 -2.43 2.56 -3.82
N LEU A 75 -1.62 1.62 -4.33
CA LEU A 75 -1.93 0.89 -5.55
C LEU A 75 -2.80 -0.33 -5.30
N ILE A 76 -2.40 -1.19 -4.38
CA ILE A 76 -3.14 -2.38 -4.00
C ILE A 76 -2.59 -2.90 -2.68
N GLY A 77 -3.36 -3.77 -2.03
CA GLY A 77 -2.91 -4.46 -0.83
C GLY A 77 -3.03 -5.97 -0.99
N GLY A 78 -2.45 -6.68 -0.05
CA GLY A 78 -2.50 -8.13 -0.01
C GLY A 78 -1.89 -8.62 1.29
N ASP A 79 -1.52 -9.89 1.32
CA ASP A 79 -0.84 -10.47 2.46
C ASP A 79 0.40 -11.25 2.00
N LYS A 80 1.10 -11.86 2.96
CA LYS A 80 2.34 -12.57 2.67
C LYS A 80 2.16 -13.70 1.66
N SER A 81 0.99 -14.35 1.66
CA SER A 81 0.74 -15.51 0.79
C SER A 81 0.55 -15.12 -0.68
N THR A 82 0.18 -13.88 -0.96
CA THR A 82 -0.07 -13.40 -2.33
C THR A 82 0.96 -12.36 -2.78
N GLN A 83 2.05 -12.24 -2.05
CA GLN A 83 3.04 -11.18 -2.24
C GLN A 83 3.56 -11.03 -3.68
N ILE A 84 4.00 -12.10 -4.29
CA ILE A 84 4.59 -12.05 -5.66
C ILE A 84 3.55 -11.54 -6.66
N LYS A 85 2.35 -12.09 -6.59
CA LYS A 85 1.23 -11.74 -7.45
C LYS A 85 0.83 -10.27 -7.27
N ASP A 86 0.81 -9.83 -6.02
CA ASP A 86 0.39 -8.45 -5.69
C ASP A 86 1.43 -7.43 -6.14
N ILE A 87 2.72 -7.76 -6.08
CA ILE A 87 3.78 -6.89 -6.59
C ILE A 87 3.61 -6.70 -8.09
N GLU A 88 3.36 -7.79 -8.82
CA GLU A 88 3.13 -7.70 -10.27
C GLU A 88 1.89 -6.86 -10.58
N LYS A 89 0.83 -7.06 -9.81
CA LYS A 89 -0.40 -6.30 -9.96
C LYS A 89 -0.18 -4.80 -9.70
N ALA A 90 0.59 -4.48 -8.67
CA ALA A 90 0.91 -3.10 -8.35
C ALA A 90 1.65 -2.42 -9.51
N LYS A 91 2.59 -3.13 -10.13
CA LYS A 91 3.33 -2.63 -11.28
C LYS A 91 2.41 -2.39 -12.49
N GLU A 92 1.48 -3.30 -12.74
CA GLU A 92 0.48 -3.14 -13.80
C GLU A 92 -0.39 -1.91 -13.57
N ILE A 93 -0.88 -1.75 -12.35
CA ILE A 93 -1.73 -0.62 -11.98
C ILE A 93 -0.98 0.69 -12.20
N TRP A 94 0.28 0.75 -11.75
CA TRP A 94 1.10 1.94 -11.93
C TRP A 94 1.29 2.28 -13.41
N LYS A 95 1.55 1.28 -14.26
CA LYS A 95 1.71 1.49 -15.70
C LYS A 95 0.46 2.11 -16.32
N LYS A 96 -0.72 1.66 -15.91
CA LYS A 96 -1.98 2.20 -16.42
C LYS A 96 -2.20 3.63 -15.98
N LEU A 97 -1.85 3.95 -14.74
CA LEU A 97 -2.01 5.31 -14.20
C LEU A 97 -1.02 6.29 -14.82
N ASN A 98 0.12 5.79 -15.24
CA ASN A 98 1.23 6.62 -15.70
C ASN A 98 1.25 6.81 -17.22
N LYS A 99 0.15 6.54 -17.90
CA LYS A 99 0.03 6.76 -19.34
C LYS A 99 -0.22 8.21 -19.68
#